data_bceef18c28e4e915de0392327702b03d
#
_entry.id   bceef18c28e4e915de0392327702b03d
#
_cell.length_a   1.000
_cell.length_b   1.000
_cell.length_c   1.000
_cell.angle_alpha   90.00
_cell.angle_beta   90.00
_cell.angle_gamma   90.00
#
_symmetry.space_group_name_H-M   'P 1'
#
loop_
_entity.id
_entity.type
_entity.pdbx_description
1 polymer ?
#
loop_
_entity_poly.entity_id
_entity_poly.type
_entity_poly.pdbx_seq_one_letter_code
_entity_poly.pdbx_strand_id
1 'polypeptide(L)'
;MPTNNKTSLGLNSWVGTDKPMRSDFVEDNTLLDTLLTNHFENTQMHLSADDRTLLTQAFTVGSYCGDGAATQVIPLPFAPRLVLVFLERMPANDYFPGGGYNENSFAVVTKTGGSAGVFLSADKLTVCQTQNTPTGGGILNNFNSDTMDYIYVAFR
;
A
#
# COMPACT_ATOMS: atom_id res chain seq x y z
N MET A 1 -28.55 -51.30 -8.65
CA MET A 1 -28.45 -50.25 -9.68
C MET A 1 -27.73 -49.10 -9.06
N PRO A 2 -26.93 -48.35 -9.80
CA PRO A 2 -26.37 -47.12 -9.30
C PRO A 2 -27.49 -46.15 -8.93
N THR A 3 -27.22 -45.21 -8.04
CA THR A 3 -28.19 -44.17 -7.67
C THR A 3 -28.42 -43.21 -8.81
N ASN A 4 -29.64 -42.71 -8.96
CA ASN A 4 -29.96 -41.58 -9.84
C ASN A 4 -29.98 -40.25 -9.07
N ASN A 5 -29.83 -40.32 -7.72
CA ASN A 5 -29.80 -39.12 -6.89
C ASN A 5 -28.42 -38.53 -6.89
N LYS A 6 -28.33 -37.19 -7.04
CA LYS A 6 -27.09 -36.44 -7.01
C LYS A 6 -27.16 -35.33 -5.95
N THR A 7 -26.03 -35.02 -5.37
CA THR A 7 -25.85 -33.83 -4.53
C THR A 7 -25.87 -32.56 -5.36
N SER A 8 -25.90 -31.39 -4.73
CA SER A 8 -25.80 -30.10 -5.41
C SER A 8 -24.49 -29.91 -6.22
N LEU A 9 -23.44 -30.65 -5.86
CA LEU A 9 -22.17 -30.68 -6.58
C LEU A 9 -22.12 -31.75 -7.68
N GLY A 10 -23.19 -32.54 -7.86
CA GLY A 10 -23.26 -33.60 -8.86
C GLY A 10 -22.71 -34.95 -8.40
N LEU A 11 -22.26 -35.07 -7.15
CA LEU A 11 -21.81 -36.35 -6.58
C LEU A 11 -22.96 -37.31 -6.39
N ASN A 12 -22.71 -38.63 -6.41
CA ASN A 12 -23.71 -39.63 -6.13
C ASN A 12 -24.24 -39.52 -4.69
N SER A 13 -25.58 -39.56 -4.53
CA SER A 13 -26.25 -39.55 -3.23
C SER A 13 -26.91 -40.92 -3.01
N TRP A 14 -26.27 -41.79 -2.25
CA TRP A 14 -26.65 -43.18 -2.06
C TRP A 14 -27.79 -43.34 -1.04
N VAL A 15 -28.71 -44.22 -1.33
CA VAL A 15 -29.75 -44.69 -0.41
C VAL A 15 -29.56 -46.20 -0.09
N GLY A 16 -30.15 -46.69 1.00
CA GLY A 16 -29.87 -48.01 1.53
C GLY A 16 -30.17 -49.16 0.59
N THR A 17 -30.91 -48.95 -0.50
CA THR A 17 -31.24 -49.95 -1.54
C THR A 17 -30.31 -49.90 -2.74
N ASP A 18 -29.42 -48.90 -2.83
CA ASP A 18 -28.52 -48.77 -3.95
C ASP A 18 -27.36 -49.75 -3.87
N LYS A 19 -26.84 -50.12 -5.02
CA LYS A 19 -25.67 -50.99 -5.15
C LYS A 19 -24.60 -50.24 -5.93
N PRO A 20 -23.72 -49.53 -5.21
CA PRO A 20 -22.64 -48.74 -5.84
C PRO A 20 -21.74 -49.65 -6.67
N MET A 21 -21.33 -49.17 -7.84
CA MET A 21 -20.31 -49.79 -8.66
C MET A 21 -18.98 -49.01 -8.49
N ARG A 22 -17.87 -49.68 -8.81
CA ARG A 22 -16.56 -49.05 -8.78
C ARG A 22 -16.50 -47.79 -9.67
N SER A 23 -17.19 -47.81 -10.81
CA SER A 23 -17.29 -46.68 -11.72
C SER A 23 -17.88 -45.42 -11.09
N ASP A 24 -18.88 -45.59 -10.20
CA ASP A 24 -19.57 -44.48 -9.55
C ASP A 24 -18.63 -43.72 -8.61
N PHE A 25 -17.76 -44.46 -7.89
CA PHE A 25 -16.73 -43.86 -7.05
C PHE A 25 -15.63 -43.16 -7.86
N VAL A 26 -15.24 -43.71 -9.02
CA VAL A 26 -14.28 -43.12 -9.91
C VAL A 26 -14.84 -41.82 -10.50
N GLU A 27 -16.13 -41.79 -10.87
CA GLU A 27 -16.80 -40.56 -11.31
C GLU A 27 -16.82 -39.50 -10.23
N ASP A 28 -17.23 -39.83 -9.02
CA ASP A 28 -17.27 -38.91 -7.89
C ASP A 28 -15.88 -38.32 -7.59
N ASN A 29 -14.85 -39.18 -7.56
CA ASN A 29 -13.48 -38.73 -7.32
C ASN A 29 -12.96 -37.81 -8.45
N THR A 30 -13.26 -38.14 -9.70
CA THR A 30 -12.86 -37.29 -10.84
C THR A 30 -13.57 -35.93 -10.81
N LEU A 31 -14.85 -35.95 -10.45
CA LEU A 31 -15.62 -34.70 -10.29
C LEU A 31 -15.08 -33.84 -9.15
N LEU A 32 -14.79 -34.45 -7.99
CA LEU A 32 -14.18 -33.74 -6.86
C LEU A 32 -12.82 -33.19 -7.21
N ASP A 33 -11.96 -33.96 -7.86
CA ASP A 33 -10.63 -33.51 -8.31
C ASP A 33 -10.76 -32.30 -9.24
N THR A 34 -11.66 -32.36 -10.21
CA THR A 34 -11.94 -31.25 -11.14
C THR A 34 -12.44 -30.00 -10.42
N LEU A 35 -13.43 -30.15 -9.51
CA LEU A 35 -14.01 -29.02 -8.78
C LEU A 35 -12.98 -28.36 -7.85
N LEU A 36 -12.20 -29.17 -7.14
CA LEU A 36 -11.16 -28.67 -6.24
C LEU A 36 -10.02 -28.01 -7.01
N THR A 37 -9.54 -28.63 -8.09
CA THR A 37 -8.51 -28.06 -8.94
C THR A 37 -8.94 -26.69 -9.49
N ASN A 38 -10.14 -26.61 -10.08
CA ASN A 38 -10.70 -25.36 -10.58
C ASN A 38 -10.85 -24.30 -9.46
N HIS A 39 -11.22 -24.71 -8.26
CA HIS A 39 -11.33 -23.80 -7.13
C HIS A 39 -9.95 -23.26 -6.70
N PHE A 40 -8.94 -24.13 -6.56
CA PHE A 40 -7.60 -23.72 -6.14
C PHE A 40 -6.86 -22.90 -7.21
N GLU A 41 -7.11 -23.18 -8.48
CA GLU A 41 -6.53 -22.42 -9.60
C GLU A 41 -7.23 -21.07 -9.85
N ASN A 42 -8.42 -20.88 -9.28
CA ASN A 42 -9.16 -19.61 -9.44
C ASN A 42 -8.55 -18.50 -8.57
N THR A 43 -7.56 -17.83 -9.11
CA THR A 43 -6.86 -16.71 -8.43
C THR A 43 -7.77 -15.50 -8.17
N GLN A 44 -8.93 -15.40 -8.82
CA GLN A 44 -9.89 -14.32 -8.57
C GLN A 44 -10.71 -14.56 -7.28
N MET A 45 -10.88 -15.80 -6.87
CA MET A 45 -11.59 -16.15 -5.63
C MET A 45 -10.68 -16.14 -4.40
N HIS A 46 -9.37 -16.14 -4.60
CA HIS A 46 -8.37 -16.16 -3.53
C HIS A 46 -7.50 -14.94 -3.60
N LEU A 47 -7.25 -14.33 -2.45
CA LEU A 47 -6.29 -13.23 -2.36
C LEU A 47 -4.89 -13.72 -2.73
N SER A 48 -4.25 -13.05 -3.67
CA SER A 48 -2.84 -13.25 -3.99
C SER A 48 -1.94 -12.90 -2.79
N ALA A 49 -0.67 -13.26 -2.85
CA ALA A 49 0.30 -12.83 -1.85
C ALA A 49 0.43 -11.30 -1.80
N ASP A 50 0.33 -10.64 -2.95
CA ASP A 50 0.38 -9.18 -3.07
C ASP A 50 -0.86 -8.52 -2.46
N ASP A 51 -2.07 -9.08 -2.71
CA ASP A 51 -3.30 -8.58 -2.09
C ASP A 51 -3.26 -8.71 -0.56
N ARG A 52 -2.75 -9.82 -0.03
CA ARG A 52 -2.56 -10.03 1.41
C ARG A 52 -1.58 -9.00 1.98
N THR A 53 -0.49 -8.72 1.27
CA THR A 53 0.48 -7.69 1.66
C THR A 53 -0.16 -6.31 1.66
N LEU A 54 -0.96 -5.96 0.64
CA LEU A 54 -1.71 -4.70 0.61
C LEU A 54 -2.69 -4.56 1.76
N LEU A 55 -3.39 -5.64 2.13
CA LEU A 55 -4.34 -5.62 3.25
C LEU A 55 -3.66 -5.50 4.62
N THR A 56 -2.50 -6.13 4.80
CA THR A 56 -1.81 -6.17 6.09
C THR A 56 -0.77 -5.06 6.27
N GLN A 57 -0.26 -4.50 5.16
CA GLN A 57 0.80 -3.50 5.12
C GLN A 57 0.50 -2.43 4.06
N ALA A 58 -0.72 -1.89 4.07
CA ALA A 58 -1.17 -0.89 3.09
C ALA A 58 -0.32 0.39 3.16
N PHE A 59 0.20 0.71 4.32
CA PHE A 59 1.05 1.87 4.55
C PHE A 59 2.11 1.59 5.64
N THR A 60 3.11 2.43 5.69
CA THR A 60 4.07 2.49 6.78
C THR A 60 4.19 3.91 7.29
N VAL A 61 4.44 4.04 8.59
CA VAL A 61 4.79 5.30 9.24
C VAL A 61 6.26 5.22 9.63
N GLY A 62 7.02 6.24 9.30
CA GLY A 62 8.41 6.37 9.70
C GLY A 62 8.74 7.83 10.02
N SER A 63 9.94 8.04 10.54
CA SER A 63 10.44 9.36 10.88
C SER A 63 11.88 9.55 10.39
N TYR A 64 12.29 10.79 10.29
CA TYR A 64 13.69 11.18 10.07
C TYR A 64 13.97 12.51 10.77
N CYS A 65 15.22 12.72 11.12
CA CYS A 65 15.70 13.99 11.62
C CYS A 65 16.32 14.78 10.46
N GLY A 66 15.97 16.05 10.34
CA GLY A 66 16.57 16.94 9.36
C GLY A 66 18.06 17.16 9.63
N ASP A 67 18.86 17.31 8.59
CA ASP A 67 20.31 17.55 8.65
C ASP A 67 20.72 18.97 8.25
N GLY A 68 19.75 19.85 7.94
CA GLY A 68 19.97 21.23 7.55
C GLY A 68 20.51 21.41 6.12
N ALA A 69 20.84 20.33 5.41
CA ALA A 69 21.29 20.41 4.03
C ALA A 69 20.15 20.86 3.08
N ALA A 70 20.51 21.38 1.92
CA ALA A 70 19.52 21.79 0.92
C ALA A 70 18.61 20.63 0.48
N THR A 71 19.12 19.39 0.54
CA THR A 71 18.36 18.17 0.23
C THR A 71 18.87 17.01 1.08
N GLN A 72 17.94 16.14 1.49
CA GLN A 72 18.22 14.85 2.15
C GLN A 72 17.45 13.74 1.44
N VAL A 73 18.02 12.54 1.34
CA VAL A 73 17.39 11.36 0.75
C VAL A 73 17.06 10.38 1.85
N ILE A 74 15.78 10.07 1.99
CA ILE A 74 15.24 9.14 2.99
C ILE A 74 14.90 7.81 2.28
N PRO A 75 15.54 6.69 2.62
CA PRO A 75 15.18 5.39 2.10
C PRO A 75 13.84 4.92 2.69
N LEU A 76 12.95 4.42 1.84
CA LEU A 76 11.65 3.89 2.24
C LEU A 76 11.68 2.36 2.16
N PRO A 77 10.89 1.64 2.98
CA PRO A 77 10.91 0.17 3.02
C PRO A 77 10.31 -0.49 1.76
N PHE A 78 9.68 0.27 0.90
CA PHE A 78 9.13 -0.17 -0.40
C PHE A 78 8.98 1.05 -1.33
N ALA A 79 8.67 0.80 -2.60
CA ALA A 79 8.38 1.86 -3.58
C ALA A 79 6.91 2.31 -3.46
N PRO A 80 6.61 3.43 -2.77
CA PRO A 80 5.23 3.84 -2.51
C PRO A 80 4.58 4.48 -3.73
N ARG A 81 3.26 4.52 -3.73
CA ARG A 81 2.45 5.29 -4.70
C ARG A 81 2.28 6.74 -4.25
N LEU A 82 2.20 6.95 -2.93
CA LEU A 82 2.01 8.25 -2.30
C LEU A 82 2.75 8.30 -0.97
N VAL A 83 3.36 9.45 -0.69
CA VAL A 83 3.95 9.76 0.61
C VAL A 83 3.41 11.09 1.10
N LEU A 84 3.02 11.11 2.38
CA LEU A 84 2.77 12.33 3.15
C LEU A 84 3.99 12.59 4.02
N VAL A 85 4.40 13.86 4.13
CA VAL A 85 5.51 14.29 5.00
C VAL A 85 5.06 15.48 5.81
N PHE A 86 5.38 15.51 7.09
CA PHE A 86 5.09 16.67 7.93
C PHE A 86 6.11 16.83 9.06
N LEU A 87 6.37 18.08 9.42
CA LEU A 87 7.17 18.45 10.56
C LEU A 87 6.36 18.18 11.85
N GLU A 88 6.97 17.49 12.81
CA GLU A 88 6.31 17.18 14.08
C GLU A 88 5.95 18.46 14.85
N ARG A 89 4.73 18.53 15.37
CA ARG A 89 4.21 19.63 16.22
C ARG A 89 4.11 21.00 15.54
N MET A 90 4.19 21.06 14.22
CA MET A 90 4.03 22.32 13.49
C MET A 90 2.76 22.30 12.64
N PRO A 91 2.13 23.46 12.39
CA PRO A 91 1.03 23.55 11.44
C PRO A 91 1.52 23.20 10.03
N ALA A 92 0.59 22.73 9.18
CA ALA A 92 0.91 22.36 7.80
C ALA A 92 1.47 23.50 6.97
N ASN A 93 1.00 24.71 7.25
CA ASN A 93 1.45 25.96 6.66
C ASN A 93 1.34 27.08 7.69
N ASP A 94 2.34 27.94 7.74
CA ASP A 94 2.34 29.11 8.61
C ASP A 94 2.76 30.34 7.82
N TYR A 95 2.21 31.52 8.19
CA TYR A 95 2.55 32.80 7.57
C TYR A 95 3.36 33.64 8.53
N PHE A 96 4.53 34.08 8.10
CA PHE A 96 5.44 34.95 8.86
C PHE A 96 5.29 36.39 8.41
N PRO A 97 4.51 37.22 9.09
CA PRO A 97 4.24 38.60 8.65
C PRO A 97 5.47 39.49 8.66
N GLY A 98 6.46 39.26 9.54
CA GLY A 98 7.70 39.98 9.60
C GLY A 98 8.62 39.77 8.39
N GLY A 99 8.50 38.65 7.72
CA GLY A 99 9.26 38.29 6.50
C GLY A 99 8.43 38.34 5.23
N GLY A 100 7.10 38.35 5.36
CA GLY A 100 6.16 38.32 4.23
C GLY A 100 6.21 36.99 3.45
N TYR A 101 6.46 35.86 4.09
CA TYR A 101 6.51 34.53 3.44
C TYR A 101 5.65 33.49 4.14
N ASN A 102 5.34 32.42 3.41
CA ASN A 102 4.68 31.24 3.96
C ASN A 102 5.71 30.14 4.17
N GLU A 103 5.60 29.42 5.27
CA GLU A 103 6.36 28.22 5.56
C GLU A 103 5.49 26.98 5.36
N ASN A 104 5.97 26.05 4.53
CA ASN A 104 5.34 24.78 4.30
C ASN A 104 6.02 23.68 5.13
N SER A 105 5.28 23.09 6.04
CA SER A 105 5.72 22.00 6.93
C SER A 105 4.96 20.69 6.66
N PHE A 106 4.11 20.67 5.63
CA PHE A 106 3.36 19.51 5.17
C PHE A 106 3.46 19.36 3.66
N ALA A 107 3.71 18.16 3.19
CA ALA A 107 3.80 17.86 1.78
C ALA A 107 3.16 16.53 1.43
N VAL A 108 2.68 16.43 0.19
CA VAL A 108 2.18 15.21 -0.46
C VAL A 108 2.98 15.00 -1.73
N VAL A 109 3.46 13.77 -1.96
CA VAL A 109 4.22 13.45 -3.17
C VAL A 109 3.85 12.08 -3.73
N THR A 110 3.81 12.01 -5.05
CA THR A 110 3.64 10.79 -5.85
C THR A 110 4.81 10.67 -6.84
N LYS A 111 4.89 9.56 -7.57
CA LYS A 111 5.90 9.38 -8.63
C LYS A 111 5.75 10.38 -9.79
N THR A 112 4.56 10.92 -9.99
CA THR A 112 4.25 11.84 -11.11
C THR A 112 4.29 13.31 -10.72
N GLY A 113 4.45 13.61 -9.42
CA GLY A 113 4.51 14.97 -8.92
C GLY A 113 3.97 15.11 -7.51
N GLY A 114 4.06 16.30 -6.95
CA GLY A 114 3.62 16.57 -5.58
C GLY A 114 3.84 18.01 -5.17
N SER A 115 3.84 18.25 -3.87
CA SER A 115 4.13 19.54 -3.26
C SER A 115 5.56 19.97 -3.57
N ALA A 116 5.81 21.28 -3.62
CA ALA A 116 7.16 21.81 -3.73
C ALA A 116 8.03 21.32 -2.55
N GLY A 117 9.29 21.05 -2.83
CA GLY A 117 10.27 20.65 -1.82
C GLY A 117 10.30 19.16 -1.48
N VAL A 118 9.49 18.32 -2.15
CA VAL A 118 9.53 16.87 -1.99
C VAL A 118 9.48 16.15 -3.33
N PHE A 119 10.24 15.06 -3.47
CA PHE A 119 10.30 14.24 -4.68
C PHE A 119 10.32 12.76 -4.32
N LEU A 120 9.69 11.95 -5.17
CA LEU A 120 9.63 10.50 -4.99
C LEU A 120 10.21 9.78 -6.20
N SER A 121 11.21 8.93 -5.98
CA SER A 121 11.83 8.12 -7.01
C SER A 121 12.07 6.71 -6.47
N ALA A 122 11.41 5.71 -7.07
CA ALA A 122 11.40 4.33 -6.59
C ALA A 122 11.07 4.27 -5.08
N ASP A 123 11.99 3.79 -4.26
CA ASP A 123 11.90 3.67 -2.81
C ASP A 123 12.62 4.80 -2.06
N LYS A 124 12.84 5.95 -2.73
CA LYS A 124 13.57 7.10 -2.18
C LYS A 124 12.69 8.33 -2.15
N LEU A 125 12.52 8.88 -0.96
CA LEU A 125 11.93 10.19 -0.74
C LEU A 125 13.06 11.20 -0.63
N THR A 126 13.07 12.20 -1.50
CA THR A 126 13.98 13.35 -1.39
C THR A 126 13.21 14.53 -0.81
N VAL A 127 13.73 15.11 0.26
CA VAL A 127 13.18 16.27 0.95
C VAL A 127 14.13 17.45 0.80
N CYS A 128 13.58 18.66 0.72
CA CYS A 128 14.34 19.87 0.50
C CYS A 128 14.14 20.88 1.63
N GLN A 129 15.20 21.63 1.92
CA GLN A 129 15.19 22.79 2.81
C GLN A 129 15.49 24.05 2.02
N THR A 130 14.62 25.05 2.13
CA THR A 130 14.93 26.37 1.60
C THR A 130 16.04 27.00 2.42
N GLN A 131 17.20 27.25 1.80
CA GLN A 131 18.42 27.70 2.50
C GLN A 131 18.40 29.17 2.87
N ASN A 132 17.67 29.98 2.13
CA ASN A 132 17.59 31.44 2.37
C ASN A 132 16.12 31.80 2.65
N THR A 133 15.90 32.64 3.66
CA THR A 133 14.57 33.15 3.97
C THR A 133 13.99 33.87 2.75
N PRO A 134 12.82 33.45 2.24
CA PRO A 134 12.18 34.14 1.12
C PRO A 134 11.76 35.54 1.52
N THR A 135 11.67 36.42 0.53
CA THR A 135 11.16 37.78 0.69
C THR A 135 10.00 38.03 -0.26
N GLY A 136 9.07 38.92 0.12
CA GLY A 136 8.04 39.39 -0.79
C GLY A 136 7.01 38.36 -1.26
N GLY A 137 6.50 37.52 -0.37
CA GLY A 137 5.46 36.53 -0.68
C GLY A 137 5.99 35.17 -1.13
N GLY A 138 7.27 34.88 -0.90
CA GLY A 138 7.88 33.59 -1.22
C GLY A 138 7.40 32.46 -0.33
N ILE A 139 7.82 31.23 -0.67
CA ILE A 139 7.53 29.98 0.07
C ILE A 139 8.85 29.44 0.61
N LEU A 140 8.87 29.16 1.90
CA LEU A 140 9.91 28.40 2.57
C LEU A 140 9.47 26.96 2.67
N ASN A 141 10.16 26.04 2.01
CA ASN A 141 9.96 24.60 2.19
C ASN A 141 10.78 24.17 3.40
N ASN A 142 10.10 23.71 4.44
CA ASN A 142 10.72 23.26 5.68
C ASN A 142 10.52 21.73 5.83
N PHE A 143 11.34 20.96 5.09
CA PHE A 143 11.30 19.50 5.14
C PHE A 143 12.63 18.87 5.53
N ASN A 144 13.67 19.69 5.84
CA ASN A 144 14.98 19.20 6.23
C ASN A 144 15.73 20.17 7.15
N SER A 145 15.04 20.89 8.01
CA SER A 145 15.67 21.79 8.99
C SER A 145 16.49 21.02 10.00
N ASP A 146 17.67 21.52 10.33
CA ASP A 146 18.60 20.88 11.26
C ASP A 146 17.93 20.57 12.61
N THR A 147 18.17 19.38 13.12
CA THR A 147 17.66 18.89 14.43
C THR A 147 16.14 18.79 14.59
N MET A 148 15.37 19.03 13.52
CA MET A 148 13.92 18.90 13.55
C MET A 148 13.48 17.49 13.16
N ASP A 149 12.45 16.98 13.83
CA ASP A 149 11.88 15.64 13.59
C ASP A 149 10.70 15.73 12.63
N TYR A 150 10.74 14.88 11.61
CA TYR A 150 9.71 14.74 10.59
C TYR A 150 9.11 13.35 10.61
N ILE A 151 7.83 13.30 10.32
CA ILE A 151 7.10 12.04 10.14
C ILE A 151 6.72 11.90 8.68
N TYR A 152 6.83 10.69 8.16
CA TYR A 152 6.25 10.35 6.86
C TYR A 152 5.28 9.19 6.96
N VAL A 153 4.27 9.19 6.09
CA VAL A 153 3.35 8.08 5.86
C VAL A 153 3.44 7.68 4.40
N ALA A 154 3.92 6.48 4.14
CA ALA A 154 4.10 5.96 2.78
C ALA A 154 3.06 4.88 2.48
N PHE A 155 2.32 5.02 1.38
CA PHE A 155 1.26 4.11 0.93
C PHE A 155 1.74 3.25 -0.26
N ARG A 156 1.38 1.96 -0.24
CA ARG A 156 1.67 1.00 -1.33
C ARG A 156 0.86 1.25 -2.60
#